data_1393f8ee28dd06279a533ccee5bebdbb
#
_entry.id   1393f8ee28dd06279a533ccee5bebdbb
#
_cell.length_a   1.000
_cell.length_b   1.000
_cell.length_c   1.000
_cell.angle_alpha   90.00
_cell.angle_beta   90.00
_cell.angle_gamma   90.00
#
_symmetry.space_group_name_H-M   'P 1'
#
loop_
_entity.id
_entity.type
_entity.pdbx_description
1 polymer ?
#
loop_
_entity_poly.entity_id
_entity_poly.type
_entity_poly.pdbx_seq_one_letter_code
_entity_poly.pdbx_strand_id
1 'polypeptide(L)'
;MLVFMFNPFRRNSSKSQLRPPRGPGDTIRQADAQALQEWVRGRLFVEAFIEPETVVNEMSVVVVDENGEFIRRRIGGPKGIDAVAKLLRCDVYDVEETGYPQRMRERMERDRILRRREEQRQRRERFEKGQNPDTGEDVHRAE
;
A
#
# COMPACT_ATOMS: atom_id res chain seq x y z
N MET A 1 -33.29 21.97 23.18
CA MET A 1 -33.47 20.74 22.36
C MET A 1 -32.59 20.84 21.12
N LEU A 2 -31.44 20.17 21.16
CA LEU A 2 -30.53 20.11 20.01
C LEU A 2 -31.01 19.00 19.06
N VAL A 3 -31.61 19.40 17.94
CA VAL A 3 -31.97 18.47 16.88
C VAL A 3 -30.71 18.25 16.02
N PHE A 4 -30.04 17.09 16.19
CA PHE A 4 -29.02 16.66 15.25
C PHE A 4 -29.72 16.25 13.95
N MET A 5 -29.69 17.13 12.93
CA MET A 5 -30.03 16.73 11.59
C MET A 5 -28.92 15.85 11.03
N PHE A 6 -29.13 14.56 11.07
CA PHE A 6 -28.33 13.60 10.33
C PHE A 6 -28.61 13.81 8.84
N ASN A 7 -27.64 14.35 8.10
CA ASN A 7 -27.74 14.49 6.64
C ASN A 7 -27.15 13.25 5.97
N PRO A 8 -27.99 12.27 5.56
CA PRO A 8 -27.51 11.02 4.97
C PRO A 8 -26.88 11.20 3.57
N PHE A 9 -26.98 12.40 3.01
CA PHE A 9 -26.42 12.71 1.68
C PHE A 9 -25.10 13.46 1.72
N ARG A 10 -24.42 13.50 2.84
CA ARG A 10 -23.05 13.98 2.86
C ARG A 10 -22.21 12.97 2.08
N ARG A 11 -22.24 13.09 0.74
CA ARG A 11 -21.24 12.46 -0.10
C ARG A 11 -19.90 12.86 0.46
N ASN A 12 -19.25 11.93 1.12
CA ASN A 12 -17.84 12.01 1.38
C ASN A 12 -17.19 11.94 0.00
N SER A 13 -17.17 13.06 -0.70
CA SER A 13 -16.28 13.21 -1.83
C SER A 13 -14.89 13.15 -1.20
N SER A 14 -14.32 11.96 -1.16
CA SER A 14 -12.89 11.82 -1.10
C SER A 14 -12.35 12.53 -2.33
N LYS A 15 -12.28 13.87 -2.25
CA LYS A 15 -11.43 14.63 -3.14
C LYS A 15 -10.09 13.94 -2.94
N SER A 16 -9.63 13.20 -3.93
CA SER A 16 -8.23 12.84 -4.02
C SER A 16 -7.50 14.17 -3.96
N GLN A 17 -7.14 14.57 -2.76
CA GLN A 17 -6.34 15.76 -2.57
C GLN A 17 -5.02 15.40 -3.24
N LEU A 18 -4.87 15.90 -4.48
CA LEU A 18 -3.58 15.88 -5.14
C LEU A 18 -2.60 16.43 -4.13
N ARG A 19 -1.69 15.58 -3.69
CA ARG A 19 -0.66 16.01 -2.74
C ARG A 19 0.09 17.17 -3.37
N PRO A 20 0.27 18.29 -2.68
CA PRO A 20 1.01 19.41 -3.22
C PRO A 20 2.40 18.93 -3.63
N PRO A 21 2.97 19.46 -4.72
CA PRO A 21 4.33 19.12 -5.13
C PRO A 21 5.30 19.41 -3.99
N ARG A 22 6.37 18.62 -3.88
CA ARG A 22 7.43 18.89 -2.93
C ARG A 22 8.20 20.13 -3.34
N GLY A 23 8.60 20.93 -2.37
CA GLY A 23 9.51 22.02 -2.59
C GLY A 23 10.94 21.52 -2.92
N PRO A 24 11.76 22.37 -3.54
CA PRO A 24 13.17 22.05 -3.79
C PRO A 24 13.89 21.69 -2.49
N GLY A 25 14.49 20.51 -2.43
CA GLY A 25 15.22 20.03 -1.26
C GLY A 25 14.37 19.37 -0.17
N ASP A 26 13.06 19.26 -0.37
CA ASP A 26 12.19 18.52 0.53
C ASP A 26 12.56 17.03 0.55
N THR A 27 12.57 16.50 1.76
CA THR A 27 12.81 15.07 2.03
C THR A 27 11.49 14.35 2.29
N ILE A 28 11.53 13.29 3.09
CA ILE A 28 10.34 12.58 3.52
C ILE A 28 9.35 13.51 4.26
N ARG A 29 8.08 13.41 3.98
CA ARG A 29 7.04 14.16 4.69
C ARG A 29 6.83 13.61 6.08
N GLN A 30 6.47 14.48 7.03
CA GLN A 30 6.26 14.10 8.42
C GLN A 30 5.23 12.96 8.57
N ALA A 31 4.14 13.01 7.83
CA ALA A 31 3.13 11.95 7.85
C ALA A 31 3.69 10.59 7.39
N ASP A 32 4.52 10.58 6.37
CA ASP A 32 5.18 9.37 5.88
C ASP A 32 6.24 8.86 6.87
N ALA A 33 6.99 9.76 7.49
CA ALA A 33 7.96 9.42 8.53
C ALA A 33 7.27 8.80 9.75
N GLN A 34 6.18 9.37 10.20
CA GLN A 34 5.38 8.82 11.31
C GLN A 34 4.81 7.44 10.97
N ALA A 35 4.27 7.28 9.77
CA ALA A 35 3.74 5.99 9.31
C ALA A 35 4.82 4.90 9.31
N LEU A 36 6.03 5.22 8.87
CA LEU A 36 7.16 4.29 8.91
C LEU A 36 7.56 3.93 10.35
N GLN A 37 7.67 4.93 11.22
CA GLN A 37 8.02 4.71 12.64
C GLN A 37 6.99 3.84 13.35
N GLU A 38 5.72 4.10 13.15
CA GLU A 38 4.64 3.30 13.75
C GLU A 38 4.64 1.88 13.21
N TRP A 39 4.86 1.72 11.91
CA TRP A 39 4.88 0.41 11.28
C TRP A 39 6.04 -0.47 11.76
N VAL A 40 7.24 0.09 11.97
CA VAL A 40 8.41 -0.67 12.45
C VAL A 40 8.34 -1.01 13.94
N ARG A 41 7.48 -0.34 14.67
CA ARG A 41 7.34 -0.57 16.12
C ARG A 41 6.85 -1.99 16.39
N GLY A 42 7.57 -2.71 17.26
CA GLY A 42 7.25 -4.09 17.63
C GLY A 42 7.69 -5.15 16.62
N ARG A 43 8.30 -4.77 15.49
CA ARG A 43 8.91 -5.71 14.55
C ARG A 43 10.35 -6.01 14.99
N LEU A 44 10.77 -7.26 14.83
CA LEU A 44 12.09 -7.72 15.31
C LEU A 44 13.22 -7.15 14.45
N PHE A 45 12.96 -7.00 13.16
CA PHE A 45 13.99 -6.65 12.20
C PHE A 45 13.33 -6.05 10.95
N VAL A 46 13.94 -5.02 10.40
CA VAL A 46 13.50 -4.37 9.15
C VAL A 46 14.69 -4.03 8.27
N GLU A 47 14.47 -4.04 6.97
CA GLU A 47 15.39 -3.56 5.95
C GLU A 47 14.66 -2.59 5.03
N ALA A 48 15.34 -1.55 4.60
CA ALA A 48 14.79 -0.54 3.69
C ALA A 48 15.36 -0.74 2.28
N PHE A 49 14.47 -0.68 1.29
CA PHE A 49 14.79 -0.81 -0.13
C PHE A 49 14.34 0.44 -0.87
N ILE A 50 15.28 1.12 -1.51
CA ILE A 50 14.99 2.35 -2.25
C ILE A 50 14.54 2.01 -3.66
N GLU A 51 13.36 2.49 -4.02
CA GLU A 51 12.84 2.43 -5.38
C GLU A 51 13.19 3.75 -6.09
N PRO A 52 13.81 3.70 -7.28
CA PRO A 52 14.23 4.90 -7.98
C PRO A 52 13.04 5.73 -8.46
N GLU A 53 13.31 6.99 -8.71
CA GLU A 53 12.36 7.90 -9.34
C GLU A 53 12.09 7.45 -10.79
N THR A 54 10.82 7.56 -11.18
CA THR A 54 10.37 7.33 -12.56
C THR A 54 9.66 8.57 -13.10
N VAL A 55 9.30 8.56 -14.37
CA VAL A 55 8.55 9.68 -14.99
C VAL A 55 7.25 9.99 -14.27
N VAL A 56 6.61 8.98 -13.66
CA VAL A 56 5.29 9.11 -13.04
C VAL A 56 5.32 9.04 -11.51
N ASN A 57 6.41 8.53 -10.93
CA ASN A 57 6.52 8.34 -9.49
C ASN A 57 7.84 8.93 -8.96
N GLU A 58 7.73 9.68 -7.88
CA GLU A 58 8.89 10.10 -7.11
C GLU A 58 9.56 8.91 -6.40
N MET A 59 10.82 9.10 -6.00
CA MET A 59 11.56 8.10 -5.24
C MET A 59 10.78 7.66 -4.01
N SER A 60 10.79 6.36 -3.75
CA SER A 60 10.08 5.77 -2.60
C SER A 60 10.97 4.77 -1.85
N VAL A 61 10.57 4.44 -0.64
CA VAL A 61 11.17 3.41 0.18
C VAL A 61 10.17 2.30 0.46
N VAL A 62 10.61 1.07 0.36
CA VAL A 62 9.89 -0.12 0.82
C VAL A 62 10.63 -0.66 2.03
N VAL A 63 9.97 -0.70 3.18
CA VAL A 63 10.53 -1.27 4.42
C VAL A 63 9.91 -2.64 4.63
N VAL A 64 10.75 -3.64 4.77
CA VAL A 64 10.36 -5.05 4.84
C VAL A 64 10.78 -5.63 6.19
N ASP A 65 9.86 -6.33 6.85
CA ASP A 65 10.10 -6.97 8.12
C ASP A 65 10.63 -8.42 8.00
N GLU A 66 10.79 -9.08 9.14
CA GLU A 66 11.24 -10.46 9.26
C GLU A 66 10.32 -11.48 8.58
N ASN A 67 9.04 -11.16 8.42
CA ASN A 67 8.02 -12.04 7.82
C ASN A 67 7.78 -11.76 6.34
N GLY A 68 8.46 -10.77 5.77
CA GLY A 68 8.23 -10.33 4.39
C GLY A 68 7.04 -9.37 4.24
N GLU A 69 6.40 -8.93 5.33
CA GLU A 69 5.47 -7.81 5.30
C GLU A 69 6.21 -6.53 4.97
N PHE A 70 5.55 -5.62 4.29
CA PHE A 70 6.18 -4.38 3.89
C PHE A 70 5.23 -3.18 3.91
N ILE A 71 5.85 -2.01 4.00
CA ILE A 71 5.20 -0.71 3.84
C ILE A 71 5.97 0.10 2.79
N ARG A 72 5.25 0.80 1.93
CA ARG A 72 5.85 1.71 0.92
C ARG A 72 5.47 3.15 1.24
N ARG A 73 6.47 4.04 1.21
CA ARG A 73 6.26 5.48 1.37
C ARG A 73 7.17 6.27 0.42
N ARG A 74 6.69 7.42 -0.02
CA ARG A 74 7.45 8.33 -0.88
C ARG A 74 8.44 9.13 -0.04
N ILE A 75 9.66 9.25 -0.52
CA ILE A 75 10.75 9.96 0.16
C ILE A 75 11.28 11.17 -0.61
N GLY A 76 10.73 11.45 -1.77
CA GLY A 76 10.99 12.65 -2.57
C GLY A 76 12.22 12.56 -3.45
N GLY A 77 13.38 12.28 -2.92
CA GLY A 77 14.63 12.23 -3.65
C GLY A 77 15.79 11.71 -2.80
N PRO A 78 17.05 11.85 -3.25
CA PRO A 78 18.23 11.28 -2.57
C PRO A 78 18.40 11.70 -1.11
N LYS A 79 18.00 12.91 -0.74
CA LYS A 79 18.02 13.36 0.67
C LYS A 79 17.09 12.56 1.56
N GLY A 80 16.02 12.00 1.00
CA GLY A 80 15.11 11.12 1.71
C GLY A 80 15.74 9.79 2.12
N ILE A 81 16.77 9.33 1.41
CA ILE A 81 17.51 8.11 1.75
C ILE A 81 18.19 8.27 3.10
N ASP A 82 18.91 9.37 3.29
CA ASP A 82 19.58 9.69 4.56
C ASP A 82 18.56 9.87 5.69
N ALA A 83 17.44 10.51 5.39
CA ALA A 83 16.35 10.69 6.36
C ALA A 83 15.78 9.36 6.83
N VAL A 84 15.54 8.41 5.94
CA VAL A 84 15.07 7.06 6.27
C VAL A 84 16.11 6.29 7.08
N ALA A 85 17.37 6.32 6.67
CA ALA A 85 18.45 5.63 7.38
C ALA A 85 18.57 6.12 8.83
N LYS A 86 18.49 7.41 9.05
CA LYS A 86 18.51 8.00 10.40
C LYS A 86 17.26 7.71 11.21
N LEU A 87 16.09 7.72 10.55
CA LEU A 87 14.80 7.51 11.18
C LEU A 87 14.65 6.08 11.69
N LEU A 88 14.99 5.10 10.85
CA LEU A 88 14.74 3.68 11.10
C LEU A 88 15.95 2.94 11.66
N ARG A 89 17.15 3.51 11.52
CA ARG A 89 18.42 2.89 11.94
C ARG A 89 18.56 1.45 11.45
N CYS A 90 18.22 1.23 10.19
CA CYS A 90 18.31 -0.06 9.53
C CYS A 90 19.20 0.02 8.29
N ASP A 91 19.54 -1.14 7.75
CA ASP A 91 20.27 -1.23 6.50
C ASP A 91 19.38 -0.74 5.34
N VAL A 92 19.98 0.00 4.43
CA VAL A 92 19.31 0.59 3.27
C VAL A 92 19.98 0.07 2.00
N TYR A 93 19.17 -0.49 1.11
CA TYR A 93 19.58 -1.08 -0.16
C TYR A 93 18.93 -0.36 -1.33
N ASP A 94 19.58 -0.39 -2.47
CA ASP A 94 18.98 -0.01 -3.75
C ASP A 94 18.33 -1.22 -4.40
N VAL A 95 17.05 -1.12 -4.70
CA VAL A 95 16.30 -2.25 -5.28
C VAL A 95 16.77 -2.64 -6.68
N GLU A 96 17.35 -1.71 -7.43
CA GLU A 96 17.93 -2.01 -8.73
C GLU A 96 19.19 -2.88 -8.62
N GLU A 97 19.94 -2.74 -7.54
CA GLU A 97 21.15 -3.52 -7.30
C GLU A 97 20.86 -4.88 -6.64
N THR A 98 20.00 -4.89 -5.64
CA THR A 98 19.77 -6.08 -4.80
C THR A 98 18.48 -6.84 -5.13
N GLY A 99 17.51 -6.19 -5.77
CA GLY A 99 16.13 -6.67 -5.82
C GLY A 99 15.46 -6.63 -4.44
N TYR A 100 14.21 -7.04 -4.39
CA TYR A 100 13.49 -7.21 -3.11
C TYR A 100 13.95 -8.49 -2.41
N PRO A 101 13.89 -8.57 -1.09
CA PRO A 101 14.27 -9.76 -0.35
C PRO A 101 13.36 -10.94 -0.70
N GLN A 102 13.93 -12.14 -0.67
CA GLN A 102 13.23 -13.37 -1.03
C GLN A 102 11.96 -13.56 -0.18
N ARG A 103 12.04 -13.30 1.12
CA ARG A 103 10.90 -13.42 2.04
C ARG A 103 9.70 -12.55 1.65
N MET A 104 9.95 -11.34 1.13
CA MET A 104 8.91 -10.46 0.59
C MET A 104 8.29 -11.04 -0.68
N ARG A 105 9.13 -11.49 -1.61
CA ARG A 105 8.66 -12.08 -2.88
C ARG A 105 7.82 -13.34 -2.67
N GLU A 106 8.26 -14.20 -1.76
CA GLU A 106 7.53 -15.42 -1.39
C GLU A 106 6.18 -15.11 -0.73
N ARG A 107 6.14 -14.10 0.14
CA ARG A 107 4.89 -13.65 0.76
C ARG A 107 3.93 -13.09 -0.27
N MET A 108 4.39 -12.22 -1.15
CA MET A 108 3.57 -11.67 -2.22
C MET A 108 3.00 -12.77 -3.13
N GLU A 109 3.79 -13.79 -3.44
CA GLU A 109 3.34 -14.92 -4.25
C GLU A 109 2.28 -15.76 -3.51
N ARG A 110 2.48 -16.05 -2.23
CA ARG A 110 1.47 -16.74 -1.40
C ARG A 110 0.17 -15.94 -1.33
N ASP A 111 0.24 -14.65 -1.09
CA ASP A 111 -0.93 -13.77 -1.00
C ASP A 111 -1.67 -13.71 -2.34
N ARG A 112 -0.94 -13.69 -3.45
CA ARG A 112 -1.51 -13.74 -4.80
C ARG A 112 -2.24 -15.05 -5.06
N ILE A 113 -1.67 -16.19 -4.68
CA ILE A 113 -2.28 -17.51 -4.82
C ILE A 113 -3.55 -17.61 -3.98
N LEU A 114 -3.50 -17.17 -2.73
CA LEU A 114 -4.65 -17.19 -1.82
C LEU A 114 -5.80 -16.31 -2.35
N ARG A 115 -5.47 -15.13 -2.84
CA ARG A 115 -6.46 -14.22 -3.44
C ARG A 115 -7.12 -14.86 -4.66
N ARG A 116 -6.35 -15.45 -5.55
CA ARG A 116 -6.86 -16.15 -6.74
C ARG A 116 -7.79 -17.30 -6.37
N ARG A 117 -7.42 -18.11 -5.36
CA ARG A 117 -8.28 -19.20 -4.85
C ARG A 117 -9.59 -18.67 -4.28
N GLU A 118 -9.53 -17.58 -3.53
CA GLU A 118 -10.72 -16.94 -2.95
C GLU A 118 -11.66 -16.41 -4.05
N GLU A 119 -11.10 -15.73 -5.05
CA GLU A 119 -11.85 -15.24 -6.22
C GLU A 119 -12.53 -16.39 -6.97
N GLN A 120 -11.82 -17.49 -7.20
CA GLN A 120 -12.38 -18.69 -7.84
C GLN A 120 -13.51 -19.31 -7.00
N ARG A 121 -13.34 -19.38 -5.68
CA ARG A 121 -14.37 -19.87 -4.77
C ARG A 121 -15.62 -18.99 -4.84
N GLN A 122 -15.47 -17.68 -4.80
CA GLN A 122 -16.58 -16.73 -4.89
C GLN A 122 -17.29 -16.81 -6.24
N ARG A 123 -16.54 -16.96 -7.35
CA ARG A 123 -17.14 -17.15 -8.68
C ARG A 123 -17.96 -18.42 -8.75
N ARG A 124 -17.48 -19.52 -8.17
CA ARG A 124 -18.19 -20.78 -8.12
C ARG A 124 -19.48 -20.67 -7.31
N GLU A 125 -19.42 -20.05 -6.14
CA GLU A 125 -20.59 -19.83 -5.29
C GLU A 125 -21.67 -18.98 -5.99
N ARG A 126 -21.26 -17.92 -6.70
CA ARG A 126 -22.18 -17.09 -7.49
C ARG A 126 -22.84 -17.89 -8.61
N PHE A 127 -22.07 -18.70 -9.31
CA PHE A 127 -22.60 -19.58 -10.36
C PHE A 127 -23.61 -20.58 -9.81
N GLU A 128 -23.32 -21.20 -8.67
CA GLU A 128 -24.24 -22.16 -8.01
C GLU A 128 -25.54 -21.48 -7.53
N LYS A 129 -25.49 -20.19 -7.20
CA LYS A 129 -26.66 -19.39 -6.81
C LYS A 129 -27.44 -18.84 -8.02
N GLY A 130 -27.04 -19.15 -9.26
CA GLY A 130 -27.65 -18.63 -10.47
C GLY A 130 -27.37 -17.15 -10.74
N GLN A 131 -26.29 -16.63 -10.16
CA GLN A 131 -25.80 -15.28 -10.37
C GLN A 131 -24.70 -15.26 -11.44
N ASN A 132 -24.52 -14.10 -12.07
CA ASN A 132 -23.36 -13.89 -12.95
C ASN A 132 -22.07 -14.00 -12.12
N PRO A 133 -21.15 -14.92 -12.47
CA PRO A 133 -19.93 -15.13 -11.71
C PRO A 133 -19.02 -13.89 -11.64
N ASP A 134 -19.09 -13.00 -12.61
CA ASP A 134 -18.23 -11.82 -12.70
C ASP A 134 -18.84 -10.58 -12.03
N THR A 135 -20.15 -10.37 -12.13
CA THR A 135 -20.83 -9.19 -11.58
C THR A 135 -21.63 -9.46 -10.30
N GLY A 136 -22.02 -10.71 -10.07
CA GLY A 136 -22.87 -11.09 -8.94
C GLY A 136 -24.35 -10.74 -9.13
N GLU A 137 -24.74 -10.28 -10.32
CA GLU A 137 -26.13 -9.98 -10.65
C GLU A 137 -26.93 -11.25 -10.99
N ASP A 138 -28.21 -11.26 -10.63
CA ASP A 138 -29.11 -12.39 -10.93
C ASP A 138 -29.34 -12.53 -12.43
N VAL A 139 -29.05 -13.70 -12.98
CA VAL A 139 -29.14 -13.96 -14.44
C VAL A 139 -30.59 -13.93 -14.96
N HIS A 140 -31.58 -14.00 -14.07
CA HIS A 140 -33.01 -14.09 -14.42
C HIS A 140 -33.77 -12.75 -14.39
N ARG A 141 -33.09 -11.61 -14.30
CA ARG A 141 -33.75 -10.30 -14.21
C ARG A 141 -33.99 -9.60 -15.56
N ALA A 142 -33.87 -10.34 -16.64
CA ALA A 142 -34.08 -9.81 -18.00
C ALA A 142 -35.24 -10.55 -18.68
N GLU A 143 -36.48 -10.36 -18.18
CA GLU A 143 -37.72 -10.52 -18.92
C GLU A 143 -38.64 -9.33 -18.66
#